data_47843f76625980f310ff9afe850cc66b
#
_entry.id   47843f76625980f310ff9afe850cc66b
#
_cell.length_a   1.000
_cell.length_b   1.000
_cell.length_c   1.000
_cell.angle_alpha   90.00
_cell.angle_beta   90.00
_cell.angle_gamma   90.00
#
_symmetry.space_group_name_H-M   'P 1'
#
loop_
_entity.id
_entity.type
_entity.pdbx_description
1 polymer ?
#
loop_
_entity_poly.entity_id
_entity_poly.type
_entity_poly.pdbx_seq_one_letter_code
_entity_poly.pdbx_strand_id
1 'polypeptide(L)'
;QPRSRGLGDVYKRQVGLPFADVSSSDWFYNDVRYVYEKGIMDGTGADRFSPNAPLTRAMIVTILYRMAGSPSVSGSSDFTDVAAGKWFAKAVAWAAANGIVNGYGSGLFGPNDPVTREQLAAILYRYAVYGGMTAVTLEENLGGFADTAQLSAYAIQAMNWAVGQGLINGSGSNLVPKAQATRAQVAAIIHRYLER
;
A
#
# COMPACT_ATOMS: atom_id res chain seq x y z
N GLN A 1 11.46 -31.00 18.88
CA GLN A 1 10.65 -30.14 19.76
C GLN A 1 9.97 -29.08 18.91
N PRO A 2 8.64 -28.88 19.00
CA PRO A 2 7.97 -27.82 18.31
C PRO A 2 8.40 -26.49 18.94
N ARG A 3 8.89 -25.56 18.09
CA ARG A 3 9.22 -24.20 18.52
C ARG A 3 7.94 -23.54 19.04
N SER A 4 7.98 -23.06 20.28
CA SER A 4 6.91 -22.31 20.91
C SER A 4 6.56 -21.09 20.05
N ARG A 5 5.40 -21.11 19.38
CA ARG A 5 4.77 -19.89 18.86
C ARG A 5 4.56 -19.00 20.07
N GLY A 6 5.17 -17.82 20.05
CA GLY A 6 5.20 -16.92 21.19
C GLY A 6 3.79 -16.59 21.67
N LEU A 7 3.59 -16.59 23.00
CA LEU A 7 2.35 -16.21 23.68
C LEU A 7 1.76 -14.88 23.17
N GLY A 8 2.55 -14.01 22.57
CA GLY A 8 2.12 -12.76 21.95
C GLY A 8 1.22 -12.93 20.72
N ASP A 9 1.42 -13.98 19.91
CA ASP A 9 0.60 -14.21 18.72
C ASP A 9 -0.79 -14.80 19.06
N VAL A 10 -0.88 -15.54 20.14
CA VAL A 10 -2.16 -16.10 20.64
C VAL A 10 -2.98 -14.99 21.31
N TYR A 11 -2.35 -14.05 22.01
CA TYR A 11 -3.03 -12.93 22.68
C TYR A 11 -3.59 -11.90 21.67
N LYS A 12 -2.90 -11.64 20.56
CA LYS A 12 -3.42 -10.76 19.49
C LYS A 12 -4.71 -11.26 18.84
N ARG A 13 -4.99 -12.55 18.89
CA ARG A 13 -6.22 -13.16 18.32
C ARG A 13 -7.47 -13.01 19.19
N GLN A 14 -7.33 -12.68 20.47
CA GLN A 14 -8.45 -12.61 21.43
C GLN A 14 -8.83 -11.20 21.88
N VAL A 15 -7.98 -10.21 21.62
CA VAL A 15 -8.25 -8.80 21.93
C VAL A 15 -8.60 -8.11 20.62
N GLY A 16 -9.74 -7.39 20.59
CA GLY A 16 -10.12 -6.54 19.44
C GLY A 16 -9.00 -5.59 19.05
N LEU A 17 -9.15 -4.90 17.92
CA LEU A 17 -8.17 -3.92 17.50
C LEU A 17 -7.85 -2.92 18.62
N PRO A 18 -6.58 -2.55 18.82
CA PRO A 18 -6.20 -1.62 19.89
C PRO A 18 -6.52 -0.14 19.55
N PHE A 19 -7.23 0.09 18.45
CA PHE A 19 -7.46 1.42 17.88
C PHE A 19 -8.84 1.96 18.28
N ALA A 20 -8.88 3.02 19.06
CA ALA A 20 -10.11 3.66 19.50
C ALA A 20 -10.90 4.34 18.35
N ASP A 21 -10.22 4.62 17.24
CA ASP A 21 -10.80 5.24 16.04
C ASP A 21 -11.19 4.23 14.95
N VAL A 22 -11.33 2.94 15.32
CA VAL A 22 -11.79 1.86 14.44
C VAL A 22 -12.88 1.08 15.14
N SER A 23 -14.12 1.30 14.73
CA SER A 23 -15.29 0.59 15.25
C SER A 23 -15.53 -0.72 14.48
N SER A 24 -16.07 -1.73 15.15
CA SER A 24 -16.50 -2.98 14.50
C SER A 24 -17.62 -2.79 13.47
N SER A 25 -18.30 -1.66 13.48
CA SER A 25 -19.31 -1.26 12.49
C SER A 25 -18.72 -0.56 11.27
N ASP A 26 -17.44 -0.19 11.28
CA ASP A 26 -16.82 0.48 10.13
C ASP A 26 -16.64 -0.49 8.96
N TRP A 27 -16.88 0.01 7.74
CA TRP A 27 -16.78 -0.80 6.53
C TRP A 27 -15.37 -1.40 6.33
N PHE A 28 -14.35 -0.77 6.88
CA PHE A 28 -12.94 -1.17 6.78
C PHE A 28 -12.46 -2.00 7.98
N TYR A 29 -13.32 -2.29 8.96
CA TYR A 29 -12.89 -2.96 10.21
C TYR A 29 -12.13 -4.26 9.95
N ASN A 30 -12.68 -5.15 9.14
CA ASN A 30 -12.07 -6.44 8.84
C ASN A 30 -10.77 -6.29 8.07
N ASP A 31 -10.69 -5.30 7.16
CA ASP A 31 -9.48 -5.01 6.39
C ASP A 31 -8.34 -4.50 7.30
N VAL A 32 -8.67 -3.56 8.19
CA VAL A 32 -7.71 -3.03 9.17
C VAL A 32 -7.24 -4.13 10.11
N ARG A 33 -8.15 -4.99 10.61
CA ARG A 33 -7.81 -6.12 11.44
C ARG A 33 -6.85 -7.06 10.72
N TYR A 34 -7.14 -7.42 9.48
CA TYR A 34 -6.32 -8.32 8.68
C TYR A 34 -4.90 -7.80 8.51
N VAL A 35 -4.73 -6.56 8.05
CA VAL A 35 -3.39 -5.99 7.82
C VAL A 35 -2.62 -5.73 9.11
N TYR A 36 -3.31 -5.46 10.22
CA TYR A 36 -2.71 -5.31 11.54
C TYR A 36 -2.25 -6.65 12.13
N GLU A 37 -3.10 -7.67 12.13
CA GLU A 37 -2.77 -9.02 12.61
C GLU A 37 -1.60 -9.65 11.83
N LYS A 38 -1.49 -9.33 10.55
CA LYS A 38 -0.36 -9.75 9.70
C LYS A 38 0.91 -8.92 9.90
N GLY A 39 0.88 -7.88 10.71
CA GLY A 39 2.03 -6.99 10.92
C GLY A 39 2.40 -6.15 9.70
N ILE A 40 1.48 -5.99 8.75
CA ILE A 40 1.68 -5.23 7.50
C ILE A 40 1.48 -3.74 7.74
N MET A 41 0.40 -3.39 8.45
CA MET A 41 0.12 -2.00 8.83
C MET A 41 -0.03 -1.88 10.34
N ASP A 42 0.66 -0.88 10.90
CA ASP A 42 0.51 -0.49 12.31
C ASP A 42 -0.36 0.76 12.42
N GLY A 43 -0.71 1.12 13.67
CA GLY A 43 -1.30 2.40 13.98
C GLY A 43 -0.35 3.58 13.72
N THR A 44 -0.90 4.78 13.77
CA THR A 44 -0.16 6.05 13.73
C THR A 44 0.19 6.56 15.13
N GLY A 45 -0.38 5.94 16.15
CA GLY A 45 -0.17 6.20 17.56
C GLY A 45 -0.50 4.95 18.38
N ALA A 46 -0.46 5.06 19.70
CA ALA A 46 -0.67 3.92 20.60
C ALA A 46 -2.08 3.30 20.46
N ASP A 47 -3.09 4.12 20.26
CA ASP A 47 -4.50 3.77 20.21
C ASP A 47 -5.22 4.26 18.94
N ARG A 48 -4.46 4.66 17.90
CA ARG A 48 -5.00 5.24 16.68
C ARG A 48 -4.48 4.57 15.42
N PHE A 49 -5.40 4.19 14.54
CA PHE A 49 -5.09 3.75 13.18
C PHE A 49 -5.09 4.92 12.19
N SER A 50 -5.87 5.96 12.46
CA SER A 50 -6.11 7.11 11.58
C SER A 50 -6.68 6.71 10.21
N PRO A 51 -7.84 6.03 10.14
CA PRO A 51 -8.35 5.39 8.91
C PRO A 51 -8.58 6.38 7.77
N ASN A 52 -8.98 7.62 8.09
CA ASN A 52 -9.29 8.66 7.11
C ASN A 52 -8.08 9.53 6.75
N ALA A 53 -6.93 9.35 7.42
CA ALA A 53 -5.73 10.10 7.08
C ALA A 53 -5.17 9.64 5.71
N PRO A 54 -4.61 10.57 4.92
CA PRO A 54 -3.91 10.21 3.69
C PRO A 54 -2.74 9.27 3.97
N LEU A 55 -2.55 8.28 3.11
CA LEU A 55 -1.35 7.44 3.14
C LEU A 55 -0.19 8.16 2.47
N THR A 56 0.99 8.16 3.09
CA THR A 56 2.18 8.76 2.49
C THR A 56 2.96 7.77 1.63
N ARG A 57 3.86 8.29 0.78
CA ARG A 57 4.75 7.48 -0.06
C ARG A 57 5.67 6.59 0.78
N ALA A 58 6.19 7.09 1.91
CA ALA A 58 6.96 6.27 2.84
C ALA A 58 6.15 5.13 3.45
N MET A 59 4.88 5.37 3.76
CA MET A 59 3.99 4.34 4.31
C MET A 59 3.73 3.22 3.31
N ILE A 60 3.39 3.54 2.04
CA ILE A 60 3.11 2.48 1.07
C ILE A 60 4.33 1.61 0.80
N VAL A 61 5.53 2.18 0.63
CA VAL A 61 6.72 1.35 0.40
C VAL A 61 7.06 0.49 1.61
N THR A 62 6.80 0.96 2.83
CA THR A 62 6.99 0.17 4.05
C THR A 62 6.00 -0.99 4.16
N ILE A 63 4.75 -0.78 3.75
CA ILE A 63 3.73 -1.82 3.65
C ILE A 63 4.22 -2.91 2.68
N LEU A 64 4.62 -2.55 1.47
CA LEU A 64 5.09 -3.50 0.46
C LEU A 64 6.38 -4.22 0.88
N TYR A 65 7.31 -3.52 1.55
CA TYR A 65 8.52 -4.10 2.09
C TYR A 65 8.21 -5.18 3.13
N ARG A 66 7.26 -4.93 4.04
CA ARG A 66 6.78 -5.91 5.02
C ARG A 66 6.08 -7.09 4.36
N MET A 67 5.26 -6.84 3.34
CA MET A 67 4.61 -7.91 2.56
C MET A 67 5.63 -8.82 1.88
N ALA A 68 6.77 -8.27 1.45
CA ALA A 68 7.89 -9.03 0.88
C ALA A 68 8.73 -9.76 1.95
N GLY A 69 8.34 -9.74 3.22
CA GLY A 69 9.07 -10.37 4.32
C GLY A 69 10.25 -9.57 4.84
N SER A 70 10.29 -8.27 4.57
CA SER A 70 11.36 -7.35 5.01
C SER A 70 12.77 -7.84 4.63
N PRO A 71 13.05 -8.05 3.33
CA PRO A 71 14.31 -8.62 2.87
C PRO A 71 15.51 -7.75 3.29
N SER A 72 16.67 -8.38 3.39
CA SER A 72 17.91 -7.67 3.68
C SER A 72 18.22 -6.63 2.60
N VAL A 73 18.60 -5.43 3.02
CA VAL A 73 18.94 -4.32 2.12
C VAL A 73 20.40 -3.93 2.39
N SER A 74 21.22 -3.97 1.33
CA SER A 74 22.59 -3.46 1.37
C SER A 74 22.61 -2.04 0.82
N GLY A 75 23.14 -1.08 1.59
CA GLY A 75 23.26 0.31 1.19
C GLY A 75 22.04 1.17 1.52
N SER A 76 22.02 2.36 0.97
CA SER A 76 20.97 3.37 1.07
C SER A 76 20.40 3.70 -0.30
N SER A 77 19.26 4.36 -0.35
CA SER A 77 18.78 4.96 -1.61
C SER A 77 19.55 6.22 -1.95
N ASP A 78 19.59 6.57 -3.23
CA ASP A 78 20.20 7.82 -3.73
C ASP A 78 19.35 9.07 -3.50
N PHE A 79 18.21 8.92 -2.80
CA PHE A 79 17.32 10.05 -2.54
C PHE A 79 17.82 10.92 -1.39
N THR A 80 18.00 12.21 -1.69
CA THR A 80 18.58 13.17 -0.74
C THR A 80 17.67 13.50 0.45
N ASP A 81 16.36 13.27 0.30
CA ASP A 81 15.33 13.48 1.33
C ASP A 81 15.03 12.20 2.15
N VAL A 82 15.82 11.12 1.94
CA VAL A 82 15.69 9.85 2.67
C VAL A 82 16.94 9.60 3.51
N ALA A 83 16.97 10.18 4.71
CA ALA A 83 18.09 9.98 5.62
C ALA A 83 18.15 8.52 6.14
N ALA A 84 19.36 7.95 6.23
CA ALA A 84 19.60 6.54 6.56
C ALA A 84 18.99 6.05 7.88
N GLY A 85 18.79 6.92 8.88
CA GLY A 85 18.20 6.57 10.17
C GLY A 85 16.67 6.62 10.22
N LYS A 86 16.00 6.95 9.13
CA LYS A 86 14.54 7.03 9.10
C LYS A 86 13.92 5.63 9.06
N TRP A 87 12.75 5.48 9.72
CA TRP A 87 12.03 4.20 9.81
C TRP A 87 11.69 3.58 8.45
N PHE A 88 11.55 4.40 7.42
CA PHE A 88 11.25 3.99 6.05
C PHE A 88 12.49 3.81 5.15
N ALA A 89 13.69 4.17 5.62
CA ALA A 89 14.87 4.25 4.75
C ALA A 89 15.20 2.92 4.04
N LYS A 90 15.15 1.80 4.79
CA LYS A 90 15.37 0.46 4.21
C LYS A 90 14.28 0.08 3.19
N ALA A 91 13.03 0.39 3.50
CA ALA A 91 11.92 0.10 2.59
C ALA A 91 12.04 0.90 1.29
N VAL A 92 12.41 2.18 1.37
CA VAL A 92 12.63 3.01 0.19
C VAL A 92 13.81 2.52 -0.64
N ALA A 93 14.94 2.19 -0.01
CA ALA A 93 16.10 1.65 -0.70
C ALA A 93 15.77 0.34 -1.43
N TRP A 94 15.06 -0.57 -0.77
CA TRP A 94 14.60 -1.82 -1.37
C TRP A 94 13.65 -1.58 -2.55
N ALA A 95 12.66 -0.73 -2.37
CA ALA A 95 11.65 -0.50 -3.39
C ALA A 95 12.23 0.20 -4.64
N ALA A 96 13.20 1.11 -4.44
CA ALA A 96 13.92 1.77 -5.53
C ALA A 96 14.82 0.78 -6.29
N ALA A 97 15.61 -0.02 -5.56
CA ALA A 97 16.51 -1.02 -6.16
C ALA A 97 15.77 -2.08 -6.99
N ASN A 98 14.50 -2.36 -6.65
CA ASN A 98 13.66 -3.33 -7.37
C ASN A 98 12.68 -2.67 -8.36
N GLY A 99 12.83 -1.38 -8.66
CA GLY A 99 12.01 -0.67 -9.65
C GLY A 99 10.52 -0.52 -9.25
N ILE A 100 10.17 -0.75 -7.96
CA ILE A 100 8.81 -0.62 -7.45
C ILE A 100 8.40 0.85 -7.34
N VAL A 101 9.35 1.70 -6.95
CA VAL A 101 9.16 3.15 -6.87
C VAL A 101 10.27 3.91 -7.57
N ASN A 102 9.91 5.07 -8.11
CA ASN A 102 10.83 6.08 -8.63
C ASN A 102 10.67 7.36 -7.82
N GLY A 103 11.71 8.19 -7.78
CA GLY A 103 11.63 9.54 -7.26
C GLY A 103 10.96 10.50 -8.26
N TYR A 104 10.96 11.77 -7.90
CA TYR A 104 10.41 12.86 -8.74
C TYR A 104 11.41 13.40 -9.77
N GLY A 105 12.54 12.70 -10.00
CA GLY A 105 13.54 13.06 -11.02
C GLY A 105 14.63 14.02 -10.54
N SER A 106 14.44 14.75 -9.45
CA SER A 106 15.43 15.69 -8.88
C SER A 106 16.26 15.10 -7.72
N GLY A 107 16.33 13.77 -7.62
CA GLY A 107 16.95 13.10 -6.47
C GLY A 107 16.07 13.11 -5.21
N LEU A 108 14.79 13.43 -5.33
CA LEU A 108 13.82 13.44 -4.24
C LEU A 108 12.85 12.26 -4.35
N PHE A 109 12.56 11.63 -3.21
CA PHE A 109 11.55 10.59 -3.08
C PHE A 109 10.18 11.14 -2.68
N GLY A 110 10.12 12.19 -1.85
CA GLY A 110 8.91 12.74 -1.27
C GLY A 110 8.29 11.81 -0.21
N PRO A 111 9.01 11.41 0.86
CA PRO A 111 8.53 10.40 1.79
C PRO A 111 7.23 10.77 2.51
N ASN A 112 6.98 12.05 2.73
CA ASN A 112 5.81 12.56 3.43
C ASN A 112 4.66 12.96 2.50
N ASP A 113 4.86 12.90 1.20
CA ASP A 113 3.83 13.29 0.24
C ASP A 113 2.69 12.27 0.24
N PRO A 114 1.43 12.72 0.23
CA PRO A 114 0.28 11.83 0.09
C PRO A 114 0.31 11.09 -1.26
N VAL A 115 -0.09 9.83 -1.24
CA VAL A 115 -0.21 9.02 -2.46
C VAL A 115 -1.59 9.20 -3.07
N THR A 116 -1.66 9.56 -4.35
CA THR A 116 -2.92 9.54 -5.10
C THR A 116 -3.33 8.12 -5.48
N ARG A 117 -4.62 7.94 -5.82
CA ARG A 117 -5.15 6.63 -6.21
C ARG A 117 -4.45 6.07 -7.45
N GLU A 118 -4.12 6.92 -8.44
CA GLU A 118 -3.36 6.50 -9.62
C GLU A 118 -1.90 6.13 -9.29
N GLN A 119 -1.26 6.87 -8.38
CA GLN A 119 0.09 6.54 -7.91
C GLN A 119 0.10 5.23 -7.13
N LEU A 120 -0.91 4.99 -6.28
CA LEU A 120 -1.08 3.73 -5.58
C LEU A 120 -1.20 2.56 -6.55
N ALA A 121 -2.06 2.69 -7.58
CA ALA A 121 -2.19 1.67 -8.62
C ALA A 121 -0.85 1.38 -9.31
N ALA A 122 -0.10 2.42 -9.69
CA ALA A 122 1.21 2.28 -10.34
C ALA A 122 2.24 1.57 -9.45
N ILE A 123 2.28 1.89 -8.17
CA ILE A 123 3.19 1.26 -7.21
C ILE A 123 2.82 -0.22 -6.99
N LEU A 124 1.53 -0.53 -6.80
CA LEU A 124 1.04 -1.91 -6.64
C LEU A 124 1.27 -2.77 -7.89
N TYR A 125 1.06 -2.21 -9.07
CA TYR A 125 1.33 -2.91 -10.33
C TYR A 125 2.80 -3.31 -10.45
N ARG A 126 3.73 -2.36 -10.17
CA ARG A 126 5.18 -2.65 -10.19
C ARG A 126 5.57 -3.68 -9.13
N TYR A 127 4.94 -3.62 -7.96
CA TYR A 127 5.14 -4.64 -6.92
C TYR A 127 4.66 -6.02 -7.36
N ALA A 128 3.53 -6.11 -8.04
CA ALA A 128 3.03 -7.37 -8.58
C ALA A 128 3.98 -7.94 -9.66
N VAL A 129 4.52 -7.08 -10.53
CA VAL A 129 5.54 -7.48 -11.53
C VAL A 129 6.82 -7.96 -10.83
N TYR A 130 7.28 -7.26 -9.79
CA TYR A 130 8.40 -7.72 -8.94
C TYR A 130 8.13 -9.10 -8.35
N GLY A 131 6.90 -9.40 -7.93
CA GLY A 131 6.46 -10.71 -7.45
C GLY A 131 6.30 -11.80 -8.51
N GLY A 132 6.66 -11.52 -9.77
CA GLY A 132 6.62 -12.49 -10.86
C GLY A 132 5.35 -12.44 -11.72
N MET A 133 4.45 -11.46 -11.51
CA MET A 133 3.32 -11.26 -12.40
C MET A 133 3.82 -10.85 -13.79
N THR A 134 3.37 -11.59 -14.82
CA THR A 134 3.60 -11.17 -16.21
C THR A 134 2.82 -9.88 -16.48
N ALA A 135 3.48 -8.88 -17.08
CA ALA A 135 2.80 -7.65 -17.46
C ALA A 135 1.62 -7.95 -18.37
N VAL A 136 0.42 -7.62 -17.94
CA VAL A 136 -0.82 -7.97 -18.64
C VAL A 136 -1.01 -7.02 -19.82
N THR A 137 -1.38 -7.58 -20.98
CA THR A 137 -1.96 -6.84 -22.08
C THR A 137 -3.30 -6.21 -21.64
N LEU A 138 -3.54 -4.98 -22.05
CA LEU A 138 -4.70 -4.20 -21.64
C LEU A 138 -6.01 -4.89 -22.03
N GLU A 139 -6.70 -5.49 -21.06
CA GLU A 139 -8.14 -5.68 -21.14
C GLU A 139 -8.80 -4.32 -20.83
N GLU A 140 -9.87 -3.97 -21.54
CA GLU A 140 -10.51 -2.66 -21.37
C GLU A 140 -11.41 -2.62 -20.11
N ASN A 141 -10.81 -2.61 -18.92
CA ASN A 141 -11.55 -2.59 -17.66
C ASN A 141 -12.01 -1.17 -17.24
N LEU A 142 -11.55 -0.14 -17.94
CA LEU A 142 -11.82 1.25 -17.58
C LEU A 142 -13.07 1.84 -18.24
N GLY A 143 -13.67 1.16 -19.21
CA GLY A 143 -14.78 1.68 -20.01
C GLY A 143 -16.06 2.04 -19.24
N GLY A 144 -16.20 1.58 -18.01
CA GLY A 144 -17.33 1.91 -17.12
C GLY A 144 -17.15 3.19 -16.31
N PHE A 145 -16.02 3.91 -16.42
CA PHE A 145 -15.72 5.08 -15.60
C PHE A 145 -15.69 6.37 -16.42
N ALA A 146 -16.39 7.39 -15.91
CA ALA A 146 -16.58 8.66 -16.62
C ALA A 146 -15.34 9.58 -16.61
N ASP A 147 -14.40 9.37 -15.68
CA ASP A 147 -13.27 10.24 -15.42
C ASP A 147 -11.91 9.66 -15.85
N THR A 148 -11.91 8.65 -16.72
CA THR A 148 -10.69 8.01 -17.23
C THR A 148 -9.74 8.97 -17.93
N ALA A 149 -10.25 10.04 -18.56
CA ALA A 149 -9.45 11.10 -19.16
C ALA A 149 -8.58 11.87 -18.14
N GLN A 150 -8.86 11.77 -16.85
CA GLN A 150 -8.05 12.39 -15.80
C GLN A 150 -6.83 11.54 -15.43
N LEU A 151 -6.73 10.29 -15.88
CA LEU A 151 -5.57 9.45 -15.62
C LEU A 151 -4.32 10.00 -16.29
N SER A 152 -3.22 10.03 -15.54
CA SER A 152 -1.91 10.27 -16.12
C SER A 152 -1.49 9.08 -17.00
N ALA A 153 -0.79 9.34 -18.09
CA ALA A 153 -0.36 8.31 -19.04
C ALA A 153 0.39 7.15 -18.38
N TYR A 154 1.25 7.44 -17.39
CA TYR A 154 2.01 6.43 -16.67
C TYR A 154 1.14 5.47 -15.82
N ALA A 155 -0.08 5.88 -15.48
CA ALA A 155 -0.95 5.16 -14.56
C ALA A 155 -2.05 4.35 -15.27
N ILE A 156 -2.27 4.57 -16.57
CA ILE A 156 -3.37 3.95 -17.32
C ILE A 156 -3.31 2.42 -17.23
N GLN A 157 -2.17 1.82 -17.54
CA GLN A 157 -1.98 0.37 -17.49
C GLN A 157 -2.18 -0.18 -16.07
N ALA A 158 -1.60 0.47 -15.09
CA ALA A 158 -1.68 0.04 -13.69
C ALA A 158 -3.11 0.16 -13.15
N MET A 159 -3.83 1.24 -13.48
CA MET A 159 -5.22 1.42 -13.06
C MET A 159 -6.13 0.40 -13.73
N ASN A 160 -5.94 0.15 -15.02
CA ASN A 160 -6.68 -0.87 -15.75
C ASN A 160 -6.49 -2.26 -15.13
N TRP A 161 -5.25 -2.61 -14.80
CA TRP A 161 -4.95 -3.84 -14.06
C TRP A 161 -5.62 -3.85 -12.68
N ALA A 162 -5.49 -2.78 -11.89
CA ALA A 162 -6.02 -2.73 -10.54
C ALA A 162 -7.55 -2.85 -10.50
N VAL A 163 -8.25 -2.28 -11.49
CA VAL A 163 -9.69 -2.42 -11.67
C VAL A 163 -10.04 -3.84 -12.11
N GLY A 164 -9.39 -4.36 -13.13
CA GLY A 164 -9.63 -5.72 -13.63
C GLY A 164 -9.39 -6.80 -12.58
N GLN A 165 -8.51 -6.50 -11.63
CA GLN A 165 -8.24 -7.37 -10.50
C GLN A 165 -9.16 -7.11 -9.29
N GLY A 166 -10.12 -6.20 -9.38
CA GLY A 166 -11.00 -5.86 -8.26
C GLY A 166 -10.31 -5.18 -7.08
N LEU A 167 -9.09 -4.67 -7.24
CA LEU A 167 -8.36 -3.97 -6.18
C LEU A 167 -8.90 -2.57 -5.96
N ILE A 168 -9.17 -1.87 -7.06
CA ILE A 168 -9.73 -0.51 -7.05
C ILE A 168 -11.08 -0.55 -7.75
N ASN A 169 -12.15 -0.26 -7.01
CA ASN A 169 -13.52 -0.38 -7.49
C ASN A 169 -14.17 0.97 -7.81
N GLY A 170 -13.42 2.07 -7.80
CA GLY A 170 -13.98 3.39 -8.03
C GLY A 170 -14.88 3.90 -6.88
N SER A 171 -15.56 5.00 -7.14
CA SER A 171 -16.59 5.60 -6.30
C SER A 171 -17.77 5.97 -7.22
N GLY A 172 -18.81 5.15 -7.21
CA GLY A 172 -19.84 5.21 -8.25
C GLY A 172 -19.24 4.99 -9.64
N SER A 173 -19.55 5.87 -10.58
CA SER A 173 -19.02 5.84 -11.95
C SER A 173 -17.66 6.51 -12.14
N ASN A 174 -16.92 6.81 -11.06
CA ASN A 174 -15.64 7.52 -11.13
C ASN A 174 -14.51 6.76 -10.47
N LEU A 175 -13.30 6.82 -11.06
CA LEU A 175 -12.06 6.31 -10.48
C LEU A 175 -11.48 7.26 -9.42
N VAL A 176 -11.70 8.55 -9.62
CA VAL A 176 -11.14 9.67 -8.84
C VAL A 176 -9.59 9.54 -8.74
N PRO A 177 -8.87 9.48 -9.86
CA PRO A 177 -7.46 9.07 -9.89
C PRO A 177 -6.53 10.03 -9.13
N LYS A 178 -6.88 11.32 -9.08
CA LYS A 178 -6.09 12.36 -8.41
C LYS A 178 -6.39 12.50 -6.92
N ALA A 179 -7.44 11.86 -6.40
CA ALA A 179 -7.72 11.87 -4.98
C ALA A 179 -6.66 11.11 -4.19
N GLN A 180 -6.36 11.61 -2.99
CA GLN A 180 -5.46 10.94 -2.06
C GLN A 180 -6.09 9.64 -1.55
N ALA A 181 -5.30 8.58 -1.50
CA ALA A 181 -5.72 7.32 -0.92
C ALA A 181 -5.65 7.40 0.61
N THR A 182 -6.74 7.05 1.30
CA THR A 182 -6.75 6.98 2.75
C THR A 182 -6.16 5.67 3.27
N ARG A 183 -5.72 5.66 4.53
CA ARG A 183 -5.17 4.46 5.17
C ARG A 183 -6.17 3.30 5.20
N ALA A 184 -7.46 3.56 5.45
CA ALA A 184 -8.51 2.55 5.40
C ALA A 184 -8.69 1.97 3.99
N GLN A 185 -8.70 2.82 2.95
CA GLN A 185 -8.78 2.36 1.57
C GLN A 185 -7.59 1.48 1.19
N VAL A 186 -6.39 1.86 1.62
CA VAL A 186 -5.19 1.05 1.37
C VAL A 186 -5.25 -0.27 2.10
N ALA A 187 -5.70 -0.30 3.38
CA ALA A 187 -5.90 -1.56 4.11
C ALA A 187 -6.82 -2.52 3.34
N ALA A 188 -7.95 -2.02 2.82
CA ALA A 188 -8.87 -2.82 2.01
C ALA A 188 -8.25 -3.32 0.69
N ILE A 189 -7.48 -2.48 0.01
CA ILE A 189 -6.79 -2.85 -1.23
C ILE A 189 -5.72 -3.93 -0.96
N ILE A 190 -4.92 -3.77 0.09
CA ILE A 190 -3.89 -4.74 0.48
C ILE A 190 -4.51 -6.06 0.92
N HIS A 191 -5.60 -6.04 1.68
CA HIS A 191 -6.34 -7.25 2.07
C HIS A 191 -6.80 -8.02 0.81
N ARG A 192 -7.48 -7.36 -0.12
CA ARG A 192 -7.89 -7.96 -1.41
C ARG A 192 -6.70 -8.49 -2.22
N TYR A 193 -5.58 -7.76 -2.20
CA TYR A 193 -4.37 -8.19 -2.92
C TYR A 193 -3.79 -9.49 -2.37
N LEU A 194 -3.88 -9.74 -1.08
CA LEU A 194 -3.30 -10.91 -0.40
C LEU A 194 -4.24 -12.11 -0.34
N GLU A 195 -5.53 -11.95 -0.58
CA GLU A 195 -6.52 -13.02 -0.57
C GLU A 195 -6.81 -13.62 -1.96
N ARG A 196 -5.95 -13.40 -2.93
CA ARG A 196 -6.06 -13.94 -4.31
C ARG A 196 -5.48 -15.33 -4.42
#